data_c83ed958e86d74d68d56b51c63ef1810
#
_entry.id   c83ed958e86d74d68d56b51c63ef1810
#
_cell.length_a   1.000
_cell.length_b   1.000
_cell.length_c   1.000
_cell.angle_alpha   90.00
_cell.angle_beta   90.00
_cell.angle_gamma   90.00
#
_symmetry.space_group_name_H-M   'P 1'
#
loop_
_entity.id
_entity.type
_entity.pdbx_description
1 polymer ?
#
loop_
_entity_poly.entity_id
_entity_poly.type
_entity_poly.pdbx_seq_one_letter_code
_entity_poly.pdbx_strand_id
1 'polypeptide(L)'
;TTIHLDDVRGLPDRMYNMLGSCDITERFINNIYKYIDVGVLVECDAKERRRITQMAFYDNEGGRNTCTVLYDREGKTPQQIPEAYQRRFLRYGIENPYQTA
;
A
#
# COMPACT_ATOMS: atom_id res chain seq x y z
N THR A 1 6.21 3.62 -10.38
CA THR A 1 5.21 4.63 -10.78
C THR A 1 5.00 5.63 -9.65
N THR A 2 4.87 6.88 -9.99
CA THR A 2 4.60 7.95 -9.02
C THR A 2 3.24 8.57 -9.30
N ILE A 3 2.52 8.90 -8.23
CA ILE A 3 1.18 9.47 -8.29
C ILE A 3 1.04 10.50 -7.15
N HIS A 4 0.30 11.58 -7.40
CA HIS A 4 0.00 12.56 -6.34
C HIS A 4 -1.19 12.10 -5.51
N LEU A 5 -0.97 11.95 -4.21
CA LEU A 5 -1.99 11.51 -3.26
C LEU A 5 -1.80 12.19 -1.90
N ASP A 6 -2.88 12.22 -1.13
CA ASP A 6 -2.86 12.69 0.24
C ASP A 6 -2.84 11.55 1.26
N ASP A 7 -3.23 10.35 0.83
CA ASP A 7 -3.31 9.17 1.70
C ASP A 7 -3.11 7.89 0.90
N VAL A 8 -2.27 6.97 1.41
CA VAL A 8 -1.97 5.71 0.72
C VAL A 8 -3.18 4.81 0.54
N ARG A 9 -4.20 4.97 1.37
CA ARG A 9 -5.44 4.18 1.23
C ARG A 9 -6.16 4.47 -0.07
N GLY A 10 -5.99 5.68 -0.61
CA GLY A 10 -6.60 6.09 -1.86
C GLY A 10 -5.83 5.71 -3.12
N LEU A 11 -4.68 5.05 -2.98
CA LEU A 11 -3.82 4.75 -4.14
C LEU A 11 -4.52 3.88 -5.20
N PRO A 12 -5.18 2.77 -4.86
CA PRO A 12 -5.84 1.97 -5.87
C PRO A 12 -6.94 2.72 -6.61
N ASP A 13 -7.75 3.51 -5.90
CA ASP A 13 -8.82 4.31 -6.51
C ASP A 13 -8.24 5.40 -7.42
N ARG A 14 -7.14 6.02 -7.01
CA ARG A 14 -6.47 7.03 -7.84
C ARG A 14 -5.92 6.43 -9.12
N MET A 15 -5.31 5.26 -9.05
CA MET A 15 -4.83 4.54 -10.22
C MET A 15 -5.98 4.19 -11.16
N TYR A 16 -7.08 3.75 -10.58
CA TYR A 16 -8.30 3.46 -11.31
C TYR A 16 -8.80 4.69 -12.07
N ASN A 17 -8.86 5.84 -11.41
CA ASN A 17 -9.33 7.08 -12.02
C ASN A 17 -8.40 7.56 -13.14
N MET A 18 -7.12 7.26 -13.07
CA MET A 18 -6.14 7.65 -14.09
C MET A 18 -6.25 6.83 -15.38
N LEU A 19 -6.92 5.70 -15.35
CA LEU A 19 -7.10 4.85 -16.52
C LEU A 19 -8.20 5.36 -17.45
N GLY A 20 -8.84 6.46 -17.09
CA GLY A 20 -9.79 7.14 -17.94
C GLY A 20 -11.14 6.44 -18.06
N SER A 21 -11.82 6.64 -19.21
CA SER A 21 -13.20 6.23 -19.44
C SER A 21 -13.37 4.75 -19.80
N CYS A 22 -12.46 3.87 -19.38
CA CYS A 22 -12.66 2.46 -19.59
C CYS A 22 -13.87 1.98 -18.78
N ASP A 23 -14.63 1.04 -19.32
CA ASP A 23 -15.70 0.35 -18.60
C ASP A 23 -15.06 -0.35 -17.40
N ILE A 24 -15.11 0.33 -16.28
CA ILE A 24 -14.39 -0.10 -15.12
C ILE A 24 -15.32 -0.96 -14.29
N THR A 25 -15.04 -2.25 -14.31
CA THR A 25 -15.77 -3.21 -13.53
C THR A 25 -15.11 -3.38 -12.18
N GLU A 26 -15.86 -3.84 -11.21
CA GLU A 26 -15.36 -4.24 -9.90
C GLU A 26 -14.14 -5.16 -10.02
N ARG A 27 -14.13 -6.02 -11.03
CA ARG A 27 -13.01 -6.90 -11.36
C ARG A 27 -11.72 -6.13 -11.62
N PHE A 28 -11.82 -4.97 -12.24
CA PHE A 28 -10.65 -4.16 -12.56
C PHE A 28 -10.02 -3.57 -11.29
N ILE A 29 -10.84 -3.07 -10.36
CA ILE A 29 -10.36 -2.58 -9.07
C ILE A 29 -9.72 -3.71 -8.28
N ASN A 30 -10.33 -4.88 -8.27
CA ASN A 30 -9.77 -6.05 -7.59
C ASN A 30 -8.39 -6.41 -8.14
N ASN A 31 -8.19 -6.27 -9.46
CA ASN A 31 -6.88 -6.51 -10.06
C ASN A 31 -5.84 -5.50 -9.60
N ILE A 32 -6.22 -4.23 -9.42
CA ILE A 32 -5.29 -3.22 -8.91
C ILE A 32 -4.80 -3.62 -7.52
N TYR A 33 -5.71 -3.97 -6.61
CA TYR A 33 -5.34 -4.44 -5.27
C TYR A 33 -4.47 -5.69 -5.29
N LYS A 34 -4.66 -6.55 -6.30
CA LYS A 34 -3.91 -7.80 -6.42
C LYS A 34 -2.49 -7.58 -6.93
N TYR A 35 -2.29 -6.61 -7.82
CA TYR A 35 -1.02 -6.41 -8.50
C TYR A 35 -0.13 -5.32 -7.89
N ILE A 36 -0.68 -4.45 -7.06
CA ILE A 36 0.11 -3.49 -6.32
C ILE A 36 0.44 -4.11 -4.97
N ASP A 37 1.71 -4.18 -4.64
CA ASP A 37 2.12 -4.74 -3.36
C ASP A 37 2.20 -3.67 -2.27
N VAL A 38 2.92 -2.59 -2.53
CA VAL A 38 3.24 -1.59 -1.51
C VAL A 38 3.01 -0.19 -2.05
N GLY A 39 2.38 0.65 -1.24
CA GLY A 39 2.28 2.09 -1.48
C GLY A 39 3.08 2.85 -0.44
N VAL A 40 3.81 3.84 -0.89
CA VAL A 40 4.60 4.71 -0.02
C VAL A 40 4.25 6.15 -0.35
N LEU A 41 3.85 6.92 0.67
CA LEU A 41 3.59 8.34 0.52
C LEU A 41 4.81 9.13 0.98
N VAL A 42 5.29 10.00 0.10
CA VAL A 42 6.42 10.88 0.38
C VAL A 42 5.92 12.31 0.42
N GLU A 43 6.21 13.03 1.48
CA GLU A 43 5.82 14.42 1.63
C GLU A 43 7.03 15.27 2.01
N CYS A 44 6.95 16.59 1.75
CA CYS A 44 7.96 17.53 2.19
C CYS A 44 7.60 18.04 3.59
N ASP A 45 8.59 18.09 4.48
CA ASP A 45 8.41 18.68 5.80
C ASP A 45 8.60 20.23 5.76
N ALA A 46 8.50 20.88 6.90
CA ALA A 46 8.64 22.33 7.02
C ALA A 46 10.02 22.84 6.59
N LYS A 47 11.03 21.98 6.50
CA LYS A 47 12.38 22.32 6.05
C LYS A 47 12.63 21.89 4.61
N GLU A 48 11.57 21.61 3.85
CA GLU A 48 11.60 21.14 2.47
C GLU A 48 12.34 19.82 2.28
N ARG A 49 12.46 19.01 3.34
CA ARG A 49 13.04 17.68 3.25
C ARG A 49 11.95 16.68 2.93
N ARG A 50 12.25 15.76 2.01
CA ARG A 50 11.32 14.68 1.66
C ARG A 50 11.38 13.60 2.72
N ARG A 51 10.20 13.19 3.18
CA ARG A 51 10.05 12.13 4.19
C ARG A 51 8.97 11.15 3.76
N ILE A 52 9.18 9.89 4.11
CA ILE A 52 8.13 8.88 3.99
C ILE A 52 7.17 9.11 5.15
N THR A 53 5.91 9.40 4.84
CA THR A 53 4.88 9.70 5.85
C THR A 53 3.83 8.62 5.98
N GLN A 54 3.71 7.74 4.99
CA GLN A 54 2.81 6.59 5.07
C GLN A 54 3.38 5.42 4.29
N MET A 55 3.07 4.21 4.74
CA MET A 55 3.39 2.98 4.02
C MET A 55 2.28 1.97 4.23
N ALA A 56 1.83 1.33 3.15
CA ALA A 56 0.76 0.35 3.20
C ALA A 56 1.03 -0.82 2.27
N PHE A 57 0.50 -1.99 2.65
CA PHE A 57 0.44 -3.16 1.79
C PHE A 57 -0.99 -3.33 1.28
N TYR A 58 -1.12 -3.72 0.03
CA TYR A 58 -2.42 -3.98 -0.61
C TYR A 58 -2.53 -5.45 -0.96
N ASP A 59 -3.74 -5.99 -0.88
CA ASP A 59 -3.99 -7.36 -1.26
C ASP A 59 -5.46 -7.55 -1.67
N ASN A 60 -5.70 -8.63 -2.38
CA ASN A 60 -7.04 -9.12 -2.69
C ASN A 60 -7.09 -10.60 -2.37
N GLU A 61 -7.84 -10.96 -1.35
CA GLU A 61 -8.04 -12.34 -0.93
C GLU A 61 -9.51 -12.73 -1.14
N GLY A 62 -9.74 -13.71 -2.01
CA GLY A 62 -11.09 -14.21 -2.26
C GLY A 62 -12.07 -13.15 -2.73
N GLY A 63 -11.62 -12.17 -3.50
CA GLY A 63 -12.43 -11.06 -3.96
C GLY A 63 -12.55 -9.89 -2.97
N ARG A 64 -11.93 -10.00 -1.80
CA ARG A 64 -11.93 -8.95 -0.79
C ARG A 64 -10.66 -8.12 -0.90
N ASN A 65 -10.83 -6.81 -1.12
CA ASN A 65 -9.73 -5.85 -1.16
C ASN A 65 -9.32 -5.44 0.23
N THR A 66 -8.02 -5.46 0.50
CA THR A 66 -7.48 -5.05 1.79
C THR A 66 -6.35 -4.04 1.62
N CYS A 67 -6.26 -3.12 2.57
CA CYS A 67 -5.19 -2.13 2.65
C CYS A 67 -4.71 -2.10 4.10
N THR A 68 -3.49 -2.53 4.33
CA THR A 68 -2.89 -2.57 5.67
C THR A 68 -1.86 -1.47 5.79
N VAL A 69 -2.16 -0.44 6.57
CA VAL A 69 -1.26 0.68 6.80
C VAL A 69 -0.34 0.33 7.97
N LEU A 70 0.95 0.22 7.69
CA LEU A 70 1.95 -0.14 8.70
C LEU A 70 2.62 1.06 9.35
N TYR A 71 2.62 2.19 8.65
CA TYR A 71 3.24 3.42 9.11
C TYR A 71 2.42 4.60 8.63
N ASP A 72 2.18 5.57 9.49
CA ASP A 72 1.49 6.81 9.13
C ASP A 72 2.24 8.02 9.73
N ARG A 73 1.64 9.20 9.61
CA ARG A 73 2.27 10.44 10.08
C ARG A 73 2.58 10.46 11.58
N GLU A 74 1.93 9.59 12.33
CA GLU A 74 2.13 9.46 13.77
C GLU A 74 3.13 8.36 14.12
N GLY A 75 3.64 7.63 13.13
CA GLY A 75 4.60 6.55 13.30
C GLY A 75 4.04 5.19 12.95
N LYS A 76 4.61 4.15 13.55
CA LYS A 76 4.15 2.78 13.32
C LYS A 76 2.74 2.58 13.83
N THR A 77 1.90 1.95 13.02
CA THR A 77 0.55 1.57 13.41
C THR A 77 0.59 0.22 14.15
N PRO A 78 -0.50 -0.15 14.85
CA PRO A 78 -0.58 -1.48 15.49
C PRO A 78 -0.77 -2.62 14.48
N GLN A 79 -0.86 -2.33 13.19
CA GLN A 79 -1.05 -3.34 12.17
C GLN A 79 0.21 -4.18 11.97
N GLN A 80 0.01 -5.40 11.51
CA GLN A 80 1.10 -6.32 11.17
C GLN A 80 1.16 -6.52 9.65
N ILE A 81 2.33 -6.88 9.15
CA ILE A 81 2.47 -7.26 7.74
C ILE A 81 1.50 -8.41 7.45
N PRO A 82 0.68 -8.31 6.38
CA PRO A 82 -0.25 -9.39 6.04
C PRO A 82 0.46 -10.74 5.89
N GLU A 83 -0.18 -11.80 6.30
CA GLU A 83 0.40 -13.14 6.33
C GLU A 83 0.94 -13.59 4.98
N ALA A 84 0.24 -13.24 3.89
CA ALA A 84 0.68 -13.59 2.54
C ALA A 84 2.05 -12.99 2.23
N TYR A 85 2.30 -11.76 2.67
CA TYR A 85 3.59 -11.10 2.50
C TYR A 85 4.66 -11.67 3.43
N GLN A 86 4.28 -12.01 4.65
CA GLN A 86 5.21 -12.67 5.58
C GLN A 86 5.72 -13.99 4.99
N ARG A 87 4.83 -14.79 4.40
CA ARG A 87 5.22 -16.03 3.73
C ARG A 87 6.16 -15.80 2.56
N ARG A 88 5.93 -14.74 1.80
CA ARG A 88 6.82 -14.36 0.68
C ARG A 88 8.21 -13.99 1.18
N PHE A 89 8.31 -13.22 2.25
CA PHE A 89 9.59 -12.87 2.84
C PHE A 89 10.34 -14.13 3.32
N LEU A 90 9.66 -15.01 4.01
CA LEU A 90 10.27 -16.25 4.49
C LEU A 90 10.77 -17.14 3.35
N ARG A 91 10.08 -17.14 2.22
CA ARG A 91 10.50 -17.89 1.03
C ARG A 91 11.88 -17.46 0.53
N TYR A 92 12.23 -16.20 0.74
CA TYR A 92 13.52 -15.65 0.36
C TYR A 92 14.50 -15.54 1.53
N GLY A 93 14.20 -16.20 2.64
CA GLY A 93 15.06 -16.21 3.81
C GLY A 93 15.04 -14.91 4.59
N ILE A 94 14.03 -14.07 4.42
CA ILE A 94 13.90 -12.79 5.11
C ILE A 94 12.93 -12.96 6.27
N GLU A 95 13.41 -12.72 7.50
CA GLU A 95 12.53 -12.64 8.66
C GLU A 95 11.67 -11.37 8.53
N ASN A 96 10.54 -11.35 9.26
CA ASN A 96 9.62 -10.21 9.19
C ASN A 96 10.37 -8.88 9.40
N PRO A 97 10.58 -8.06 8.34
CA PRO A 97 11.38 -6.85 8.44
C PRO A 97 10.69 -5.74 9.23
N TYR A 98 9.42 -5.91 9.55
CA TYR A 98 8.61 -4.92 10.26
C TYR A 98 8.25 -5.40 11.66
N GLN A 99 9.08 -6.23 12.22
CA GLN A 99 8.84 -6.78 13.55
C GLN A 99 9.00 -5.69 14.60
N THR A 100 7.97 -5.49 15.40
CA THR A 100 8.06 -4.60 16.55
C THR A 100 8.81 -5.33 17.66
N ALA A 101 9.85 -4.70 18.12
CA ALA A 101 10.57 -5.20 19.30
C ALA A 101 9.65 -5.13 20.53
#